data_6b2dd26fb6ccdcdb2bb4311234296ac0
#
_entry.id   6b2dd26fb6ccdcdb2bb4311234296ac0
#
_cell.length_a   1.000
_cell.length_b   1.000
_cell.length_c   1.000
_cell.angle_alpha   90.00
_cell.angle_beta   90.00
_cell.angle_gamma   90.00
#
_symmetry.space_group_name_H-M   'P 1'
#
loop_
_entity.id
_entity.type
_entity.pdbx_description
1 polymer ?
#
loop_
_entity_poly.entity_id
_entity_poly.type
_entity_poly.pdbx_seq_one_letter_code
_entity_poly.pdbx_strand_id
1 'polypeptide(L)'
;TKKKGNATHRCKSCHGWDGLGKDGAYASGSYKTGIKGVNGMKGAEIAKIVAVLKDKTHGYAGKMDEKDFEDLALFVSKGQVDMKKYIDYAAKTPKGDVAKGKAYFDTICAGCHGAKGDQPKDMKKTLGKQMGNPQEVFHKILNGHPGEAMPALRALDLQIPADIMAHLVNLPKSK
;
A
#
# COMPACT_ATOMS: atom_id res chain seq x y z
N THR A 1 5.66 -11.82 -12.61
CA THR A 1 6.73 -11.12 -11.87
C THR A 1 8.05 -11.86 -12.00
N LYS A 2 9.16 -11.12 -12.00
CA LYS A 2 10.52 -11.70 -11.94
C LYS A 2 10.96 -12.01 -10.50
N LYS A 3 10.12 -11.77 -9.50
CA LYS A 3 10.43 -12.02 -8.10
C LYS A 3 10.40 -13.51 -7.78
N LYS A 4 11.30 -13.95 -6.88
CA LYS A 4 11.47 -15.34 -6.45
C LYS A 4 11.66 -15.39 -4.92
N GLY A 5 11.53 -16.59 -4.35
CA GLY A 5 11.73 -16.84 -2.93
C GLY A 5 10.78 -16.02 -2.05
N ASN A 6 11.24 -15.58 -0.89
CA ASN A 6 10.43 -14.87 0.11
C ASN A 6 9.72 -13.60 -0.41
N ALA A 7 10.20 -13.01 -1.52
CA ALA A 7 9.52 -11.87 -2.13
C ALA A 7 8.16 -12.27 -2.72
N THR A 8 7.94 -13.52 -3.07
CA THR A 8 6.66 -14.02 -3.61
C THR A 8 5.62 -14.30 -2.52
N HIS A 9 6.02 -14.34 -1.26
CA HIS A 9 5.09 -14.46 -0.13
C HIS A 9 4.35 -13.14 0.18
N ARG A 10 4.66 -12.07 -0.55
CA ARG A 10 3.99 -10.78 -0.40
C ARG A 10 2.98 -10.60 -1.53
N CYS A 11 1.71 -10.54 -1.23
CA CYS A 11 0.61 -10.37 -2.19
C CYS A 11 0.89 -9.24 -3.20
N LYS A 12 1.42 -8.11 -2.70
CA LYS A 12 1.78 -6.95 -3.51
C LYS A 12 2.84 -7.24 -4.59
N SER A 13 3.68 -8.27 -4.44
CA SER A 13 4.73 -8.59 -5.44
C SER A 13 4.15 -9.18 -6.73
N CYS A 14 2.95 -9.72 -6.66
CA CYS A 14 2.20 -10.28 -7.78
C CYS A 14 1.02 -9.38 -8.17
N HIS A 15 0.29 -8.87 -7.18
CA HIS A 15 -0.97 -8.15 -7.40
C HIS A 15 -0.85 -6.62 -7.33
N GLY A 16 0.35 -6.07 -7.02
CA GLY A 16 0.55 -4.62 -6.85
C GLY A 16 0.08 -4.11 -5.47
N TRP A 17 0.57 -2.93 -5.10
CA TRP A 17 0.12 -2.25 -3.88
C TRP A 17 -1.34 -1.76 -3.97
N ASP A 18 -1.82 -1.58 -5.17
CA ASP A 18 -3.20 -1.17 -5.50
C ASP A 18 -4.15 -2.36 -5.69
N GLY A 19 -3.64 -3.59 -5.64
CA GLY A 19 -4.44 -4.80 -5.86
C GLY A 19 -4.94 -5.00 -7.29
N LEU A 20 -4.45 -4.22 -8.27
CA LEU A 20 -4.91 -4.27 -9.66
C LEU A 20 -4.03 -5.15 -10.57
N GLY A 21 -2.88 -5.64 -10.07
CA GLY A 21 -1.98 -6.51 -10.80
C GLY A 21 -1.51 -5.91 -12.12
N LYS A 22 -1.67 -6.67 -13.21
CA LYS A 22 -1.28 -6.25 -14.57
C LYS A 22 -2.04 -5.02 -15.09
N ASP A 23 -3.17 -4.68 -14.50
CA ASP A 23 -4.05 -3.58 -14.92
C ASP A 23 -3.88 -2.32 -14.03
N GLY A 24 -2.90 -2.33 -13.13
CA GLY A 24 -2.61 -1.28 -12.16
C GLY A 24 -1.19 -0.73 -12.23
N ALA A 25 -0.68 -0.30 -11.09
CA ALA A 25 0.67 0.28 -10.96
C ALA A 25 1.78 -0.65 -11.45
N TYR A 26 1.54 -1.97 -11.49
CA TYR A 26 2.49 -2.97 -11.96
C TYR A 26 2.26 -3.45 -13.40
N ALA A 27 1.49 -2.69 -14.20
CA ALA A 27 1.39 -2.88 -15.64
C ALA A 27 2.74 -2.63 -16.36
N SER A 28 3.64 -1.85 -15.73
CA SER A 28 4.94 -1.48 -16.28
C SER A 28 6.02 -1.39 -15.20
N GLY A 29 7.25 -1.05 -15.58
CA GLY A 29 8.37 -0.83 -14.66
C GLY A 29 9.01 -2.12 -14.14
N SER A 30 9.87 -1.99 -13.12
CA SER A 30 10.68 -3.08 -12.56
C SER A 30 9.86 -4.17 -11.84
N TYR A 31 8.62 -3.85 -11.46
CA TYR A 31 7.68 -4.78 -10.84
C TYR A 31 6.61 -5.28 -11.80
N LYS A 32 6.79 -5.06 -13.11
CA LYS A 32 5.82 -5.53 -14.11
C LYS A 32 5.40 -6.97 -13.84
N THR A 33 4.09 -7.21 -13.82
CA THR A 33 3.49 -8.52 -13.62
C THR A 33 2.51 -8.83 -14.75
N GLY A 34 2.35 -10.10 -15.09
CA GLY A 34 1.26 -10.59 -15.94
C GLY A 34 0.06 -11.10 -15.12
N ILE A 35 0.16 -11.05 -13.78
CA ILE A 35 -0.85 -11.61 -12.87
C ILE A 35 -2.01 -10.61 -12.73
N LYS A 36 -3.24 -11.12 -12.79
CA LYS A 36 -4.45 -10.32 -12.55
C LYS A 36 -4.48 -9.76 -11.13
N GLY A 37 -5.17 -8.65 -10.94
CA GLY A 37 -5.41 -8.10 -9.61
C GLY A 37 -6.33 -8.95 -8.74
N VAL A 38 -6.41 -8.57 -7.47
CA VAL A 38 -7.35 -9.15 -6.49
C VAL A 38 -8.69 -8.36 -6.45
N ASN A 39 -8.77 -7.27 -7.19
CA ASN A 39 -9.96 -6.41 -7.27
C ASN A 39 -11.22 -7.14 -7.72
N GLY A 40 -11.10 -8.18 -8.54
CA GLY A 40 -12.22 -9.04 -8.94
C GLY A 40 -12.80 -9.89 -7.81
N MET A 41 -12.15 -9.94 -6.65
CA MET A 41 -12.64 -10.62 -5.45
C MET A 41 -13.32 -9.67 -4.45
N LYS A 42 -13.48 -8.40 -4.81
CA LYS A 42 -14.19 -7.43 -3.96
C LYS A 42 -15.65 -7.87 -3.79
N GLY A 43 -16.10 -7.98 -2.54
CA GLY A 43 -17.44 -8.48 -2.18
C GLY A 43 -17.60 -9.99 -2.25
N ALA A 44 -16.58 -10.76 -2.64
CA ALA A 44 -16.66 -12.21 -2.64
C ALA A 44 -16.74 -12.77 -1.21
N GLU A 45 -17.33 -13.96 -1.08
CA GLU A 45 -17.41 -14.69 0.19
C GLU A 45 -16.03 -15.01 0.74
N ILE A 46 -15.87 -14.88 2.05
CA ILE A 46 -14.61 -15.09 2.75
C ILE A 46 -14.07 -16.50 2.50
N ALA A 47 -14.91 -17.53 2.63
CA ALA A 47 -14.54 -18.92 2.41
C ALA A 47 -13.97 -19.17 1.01
N LYS A 48 -14.51 -18.52 -0.02
CA LYS A 48 -14.00 -18.60 -1.38
C LYS A 48 -12.60 -18.02 -1.50
N ILE A 49 -12.32 -16.90 -0.85
CA ILE A 49 -10.99 -16.28 -0.87
C ILE A 49 -9.99 -17.13 -0.07
N VAL A 50 -10.38 -17.64 1.09
CA VAL A 50 -9.57 -18.57 1.89
C VAL A 50 -9.19 -19.81 1.07
N ALA A 51 -10.13 -20.41 0.33
CA ALA A 51 -9.84 -21.55 -0.55
C ALA A 51 -8.78 -21.21 -1.62
N VAL A 52 -8.85 -20.00 -2.21
CA VAL A 52 -7.85 -19.51 -3.17
C VAL A 52 -6.47 -19.33 -2.51
N LEU A 53 -6.40 -18.78 -1.29
CA LEU A 53 -5.13 -18.63 -0.58
C LEU A 53 -4.48 -19.98 -0.24
N LYS A 54 -5.28 -21.02 -0.02
CA LYS A 54 -4.82 -22.37 0.31
C LYS A 54 -4.56 -23.26 -0.92
N ASP A 55 -4.92 -22.80 -2.12
CA ASP A 55 -4.76 -23.58 -3.36
C ASP A 55 -3.28 -23.83 -3.73
N LYS A 56 -3.04 -24.67 -4.74
CA LYS A 56 -1.68 -25.00 -5.22
C LYS A 56 -0.94 -23.77 -5.77
N THR A 57 -1.65 -22.76 -6.28
CA THR A 57 -1.06 -21.57 -6.88
C THR A 57 -0.48 -20.67 -5.82
N HIS A 58 -1.20 -20.48 -4.72
CA HIS A 58 -0.77 -19.63 -3.61
C HIS A 58 0.05 -20.39 -2.57
N GLY A 59 -0.34 -21.63 -2.25
CA GLY A 59 0.46 -22.53 -1.43
C GLY A 59 0.63 -22.09 0.03
N TYR A 60 -0.34 -21.36 0.59
CA TYR A 60 -0.26 -20.88 1.98
C TYR A 60 -0.85 -21.87 2.99
N ALA A 61 -1.47 -22.98 2.57
CA ALA A 61 -1.96 -24.01 3.48
C ALA A 61 -0.86 -24.45 4.47
N GLY A 62 -1.17 -24.45 5.77
CA GLY A 62 -0.22 -24.79 6.85
C GLY A 62 0.87 -23.75 7.12
N LYS A 63 0.83 -22.55 6.52
CA LYS A 63 1.82 -21.48 6.74
C LYS A 63 1.31 -20.33 7.60
N MET A 64 0.03 -20.28 7.85
CA MET A 64 -0.67 -19.29 8.66
C MET A 64 -1.78 -20.01 9.41
N ASP A 65 -2.26 -19.42 10.50
CA ASP A 65 -3.44 -19.93 11.20
C ASP A 65 -4.76 -19.54 10.47
N GLU A 66 -5.88 -20.12 10.92
CA GLU A 66 -7.17 -19.88 10.27
C GLU A 66 -7.61 -18.42 10.40
N LYS A 67 -7.29 -17.78 11.50
CA LYS A 67 -7.62 -16.36 11.72
C LYS A 67 -6.87 -15.46 10.73
N ASP A 68 -5.61 -15.72 10.44
CA ASP A 68 -4.84 -14.97 9.45
C ASP A 68 -5.46 -15.09 8.05
N PHE A 69 -5.94 -16.30 7.69
CA PHE A 69 -6.64 -16.50 6.41
C PHE A 69 -7.94 -15.70 6.36
N GLU A 70 -8.72 -15.70 7.44
CA GLU A 70 -9.97 -14.93 7.51
C GLU A 70 -9.72 -13.43 7.42
N ASP A 71 -8.72 -12.90 8.16
CA ASP A 71 -8.35 -11.50 8.16
C ASP A 71 -7.86 -11.04 6.76
N LEU A 72 -7.03 -11.84 6.10
CA LEU A 72 -6.59 -11.58 4.73
C LEU A 72 -7.75 -11.63 3.73
N ALA A 73 -8.62 -12.62 3.87
CA ALA A 73 -9.79 -12.76 3.01
C ALA A 73 -10.77 -11.59 3.21
N LEU A 74 -10.98 -11.15 4.45
CA LEU A 74 -11.78 -9.99 4.79
C LEU A 74 -11.19 -8.71 4.15
N PHE A 75 -9.86 -8.52 4.22
CA PHE A 75 -9.19 -7.42 3.55
C PHE A 75 -9.41 -7.47 2.03
N VAL A 76 -9.23 -8.63 1.40
CA VAL A 76 -9.42 -8.79 -0.05
C VAL A 76 -10.87 -8.57 -0.45
N SER A 77 -11.84 -9.03 0.36
CA SER A 77 -13.27 -8.86 0.07
C SER A 77 -13.75 -7.41 0.28
N LYS A 78 -13.41 -6.80 1.42
CA LYS A 78 -14.02 -5.55 1.90
C LYS A 78 -13.01 -4.41 2.10
N GLY A 79 -11.74 -4.71 2.28
CA GLY A 79 -10.71 -3.72 2.62
C GLY A 79 -10.05 -3.02 1.41
N GLN A 80 -10.41 -3.38 0.18
CA GLN A 80 -9.81 -2.79 -1.01
C GLN A 80 -10.30 -1.36 -1.25
N VAL A 81 -9.37 -0.45 -1.55
CA VAL A 81 -9.64 0.94 -1.89
C VAL A 81 -9.29 1.18 -3.36
N ASP A 82 -10.15 1.89 -4.08
CA ASP A 82 -9.85 2.36 -5.43
C ASP A 82 -8.86 3.54 -5.35
N MET A 83 -7.58 3.23 -5.45
CA MET A 83 -6.51 4.24 -5.35
C MET A 83 -6.50 5.22 -6.54
N LYS A 84 -7.15 4.91 -7.67
CA LYS A 84 -7.23 5.82 -8.83
C LYS A 84 -8.01 7.09 -8.50
N LYS A 85 -8.89 7.04 -7.50
CA LYS A 85 -9.59 8.24 -6.98
C LYS A 85 -8.62 9.24 -6.35
N TYR A 86 -7.55 8.78 -5.73
CA TYR A 86 -6.62 9.54 -4.89
C TYR A 86 -5.25 9.77 -5.54
N ILE A 87 -4.92 9.03 -6.58
CA ILE A 87 -3.63 9.08 -7.27
C ILE A 87 -3.85 9.15 -8.78
N ASP A 88 -3.21 10.10 -9.43
CA ASP A 88 -3.04 10.08 -10.87
C ASP A 88 -1.94 9.07 -11.23
N TYR A 89 -2.30 7.98 -11.92
CA TYR A 89 -1.37 6.91 -12.24
C TYR A 89 -0.40 7.26 -13.36
N ALA A 90 -0.82 8.12 -14.30
CA ALA A 90 0.02 8.55 -15.40
C ALA A 90 1.11 9.51 -14.92
N ALA A 91 0.70 10.53 -14.16
CA ALA A 91 1.62 11.50 -13.57
C ALA A 91 2.34 10.98 -12.31
N LYS A 92 1.85 9.90 -11.68
CA LYS A 92 2.29 9.37 -10.38
C LYS A 92 2.21 10.41 -9.25
N THR A 93 1.19 11.24 -9.30
CA THR A 93 0.97 12.32 -8.32
C THR A 93 -0.29 12.08 -7.51
N PRO A 94 -0.30 12.41 -6.20
CA PRO A 94 -1.51 12.37 -5.39
C PRO A 94 -2.47 13.49 -5.79
N LYS A 95 -3.77 13.21 -5.70
CA LYS A 95 -4.87 14.16 -5.91
C LYS A 95 -5.29 14.73 -4.55
N GLY A 96 -4.41 15.52 -3.93
CA GLY A 96 -4.58 16.05 -2.58
C GLY A 96 -4.22 17.51 -2.46
N ASP A 97 -4.65 18.12 -1.36
CA ASP A 97 -4.35 19.51 -0.98
C ASP A 97 -3.05 19.55 -0.16
N VAL A 98 -2.06 20.31 -0.65
CA VAL A 98 -0.73 20.43 -0.03
C VAL A 98 -0.80 21.08 1.35
N ALA A 99 -1.63 22.11 1.51
CA ALA A 99 -1.71 22.86 2.77
C ALA A 99 -2.38 22.04 3.88
N LYS A 100 -3.49 21.35 3.55
CA LYS A 100 -4.12 20.38 4.46
C LYS A 100 -3.17 19.24 4.77
N GLY A 101 -2.50 18.71 3.76
CA GLY A 101 -1.54 17.63 3.91
C GLY A 101 -0.38 17.99 4.83
N LYS A 102 0.11 19.24 4.77
CA LYS A 102 1.12 19.75 5.70
C LYS A 102 0.58 19.76 7.14
N ALA A 103 -0.62 20.28 7.37
CA ALA A 103 -1.20 20.31 8.70
C ALA A 103 -1.38 18.90 9.29
N TYR A 104 -1.87 17.93 8.49
CA TYR A 104 -1.97 16.54 8.91
C TYR A 104 -0.60 15.92 9.18
N PHE A 105 0.38 16.17 8.30
CA PHE A 105 1.72 15.64 8.46
C PHE A 105 2.37 16.15 9.75
N ASP A 106 2.33 17.45 10.00
CA ASP A 106 2.91 18.08 11.18
C ASP A 106 2.29 17.54 12.48
N THR A 107 1.00 17.21 12.46
CA THR A 107 0.26 16.73 13.63
C THR A 107 0.43 15.22 13.86
N ILE A 108 0.38 14.42 12.80
CA ILE A 108 0.26 12.96 12.91
C ILE A 108 1.62 12.27 12.64
N CYS A 109 2.42 12.80 11.71
CA CYS A 109 3.56 12.07 11.14
C CYS A 109 4.91 12.60 11.61
N ALA A 110 5.04 13.93 11.76
CA ALA A 110 6.33 14.60 11.98
C ALA A 110 7.00 14.19 13.31
N GLY A 111 6.21 13.80 14.33
CA GLY A 111 6.75 13.31 15.60
C GLY A 111 7.68 12.11 15.44
N CYS A 112 7.38 11.22 14.49
CA CYS A 112 8.21 10.04 14.20
C CYS A 112 9.11 10.24 12.98
N HIS A 113 8.60 10.94 11.94
CA HIS A 113 9.29 11.05 10.67
C HIS A 113 10.16 12.31 10.52
N GLY A 114 10.16 13.20 11.52
CA GLY A 114 10.80 14.51 11.46
C GLY A 114 10.11 15.47 10.49
N ALA A 115 10.27 16.75 10.68
CA ALA A 115 9.65 17.79 9.82
C ALA A 115 10.07 17.70 8.34
N LYS A 116 11.22 17.08 8.05
CA LYS A 116 11.75 16.86 6.70
C LYS A 116 11.41 15.47 6.13
N GLY A 117 10.74 14.61 6.91
CA GLY A 117 10.43 13.24 6.49
C GLY A 117 11.67 12.35 6.27
N ASP A 118 12.74 12.58 7.04
CA ASP A 118 14.03 11.89 6.94
C ASP A 118 14.36 11.00 8.14
N GLN A 119 13.42 10.89 9.09
CA GLN A 119 13.51 10.04 10.28
C GLN A 119 12.59 8.81 10.14
N PRO A 120 12.84 7.73 10.90
CA PRO A 120 14.05 7.47 11.71
C PRO A 120 15.31 7.31 10.82
N LYS A 121 16.50 7.39 11.42
CA LYS A 121 17.77 7.39 10.67
C LYS A 121 18.03 6.11 9.87
N ASP A 122 17.51 4.97 10.32
CA ASP A 122 17.60 3.66 9.65
C ASP A 122 16.61 3.52 8.47
N MET A 123 15.64 4.42 8.33
CA MET A 123 14.80 4.49 7.15
C MET A 123 15.66 4.75 5.90
N LYS A 124 15.71 3.77 4.99
CA LYS A 124 16.61 3.77 3.82
C LYS A 124 16.38 4.93 2.84
N LYS A 125 15.19 5.50 2.84
CA LYS A 125 14.79 6.59 1.93
C LYS A 125 13.96 7.61 2.68
N THR A 126 14.14 8.88 2.38
CA THR A 126 13.24 9.93 2.87
C THR A 126 11.81 9.72 2.35
N LEU A 127 10.82 10.28 3.04
CA LEU A 127 9.42 10.18 2.60
C LEU A 127 9.22 10.83 1.23
N GLY A 128 9.87 11.97 0.95
CA GLY A 128 9.85 12.59 -0.37
C GLY A 128 10.40 11.67 -1.48
N LYS A 129 11.44 10.88 -1.19
CA LYS A 129 11.98 9.88 -2.13
C LYS A 129 11.04 8.70 -2.33
N GLN A 130 10.30 8.29 -1.30
CA GLN A 130 9.35 7.20 -1.37
C GLN A 130 8.15 7.52 -2.26
N MET A 131 7.86 8.81 -2.50
CA MET A 131 6.80 9.25 -3.42
C MET A 131 7.01 8.82 -4.88
N GLY A 132 8.18 8.29 -5.22
CA GLY A 132 8.38 7.56 -6.50
C GLY A 132 7.51 6.30 -6.66
N ASN A 133 6.90 5.81 -5.58
CA ASN A 133 5.91 4.71 -5.59
C ASN A 133 4.68 5.13 -4.77
N PRO A 134 3.83 6.01 -5.29
CA PRO A 134 2.74 6.60 -4.53
C PRO A 134 1.71 5.57 -4.04
N GLN A 135 1.49 4.47 -4.75
CA GLN A 135 0.57 3.42 -4.32
C GLN A 135 1.07 2.71 -3.05
N GLU A 136 2.39 2.50 -2.92
CA GLU A 136 2.99 1.97 -1.69
C GLU A 136 2.82 2.94 -0.52
N VAL A 137 3.07 4.23 -0.76
CA VAL A 137 2.95 5.27 0.28
C VAL A 137 1.51 5.38 0.75
N PHE A 138 0.55 5.47 -0.17
CA PHE A 138 -0.87 5.49 0.15
C PHE A 138 -1.29 4.27 0.99
N HIS A 139 -0.87 3.08 0.55
CA HIS A 139 -1.17 1.84 1.26
C HIS A 139 -0.63 1.86 2.69
N LYS A 140 0.59 2.33 2.91
CA LYS A 140 1.21 2.39 4.25
C LYS A 140 0.57 3.44 5.14
N ILE A 141 0.24 4.62 4.64
CA ILE A 141 -0.49 5.63 5.43
C ILE A 141 -1.86 5.07 5.84
N LEU A 142 -2.53 4.39 4.93
CA LEU A 142 -3.87 3.86 5.16
C LEU A 142 -3.88 2.69 6.17
N ASN A 143 -2.89 1.79 6.11
CA ASN A 143 -2.92 0.52 6.85
C ASN A 143 -1.83 0.40 7.93
N GLY A 144 -0.99 1.41 8.09
CA GLY A 144 0.20 1.30 8.95
C GLY A 144 1.32 0.51 8.29
N HIS A 145 2.40 0.30 9.04
CA HIS A 145 3.55 -0.51 8.62
C HIS A 145 3.71 -1.71 9.55
N PRO A 146 3.70 -2.95 9.05
CA PRO A 146 3.83 -4.15 9.89
C PRO A 146 5.13 -4.13 10.70
N GLY A 147 5.03 -4.45 11.99
CA GLY A 147 6.17 -4.50 12.91
C GLY A 147 6.64 -3.13 13.42
N GLU A 148 5.98 -2.05 13.02
CA GLU A 148 6.30 -0.67 13.43
C GLU A 148 5.10 -0.01 14.12
N ALA A 149 5.36 0.97 14.99
CA ALA A 149 4.32 1.74 15.67
C ALA A 149 3.65 2.80 14.76
N MET A 150 3.66 2.61 13.44
CA MET A 150 3.03 3.51 12.49
C MET A 150 1.51 3.33 12.51
N PRO A 151 0.73 4.36 12.87
CA PRO A 151 -0.72 4.24 12.95
C PRO A 151 -1.36 4.09 11.57
N ALA A 152 -2.45 3.30 11.50
CA ALA A 152 -3.28 3.19 10.31
C ALA A 152 -4.33 4.30 10.30
N LEU A 153 -4.44 5.05 9.21
CA LEU A 153 -5.44 6.12 9.06
C LEU A 153 -6.73 5.65 8.37
N ARG A 154 -6.94 4.34 8.27
CA ARG A 154 -8.10 3.75 7.56
C ARG A 154 -9.48 4.15 8.13
N ALA A 155 -9.53 4.47 9.41
CA ALA A 155 -10.78 4.90 10.09
C ALA A 155 -11.14 6.38 9.78
N LEU A 156 -10.24 7.13 9.16
CA LEU A 156 -10.44 8.53 8.81
C LEU A 156 -10.90 8.67 7.35
N ASP A 157 -11.21 9.90 6.94
CA ASP A 157 -11.51 10.18 5.54
C ASP A 157 -10.33 9.78 4.63
N LEU A 158 -10.62 9.01 3.58
CA LEU A 158 -9.61 8.53 2.64
C LEU A 158 -8.94 9.64 1.83
N GLN A 159 -9.46 10.87 1.86
CA GLN A 159 -8.80 12.03 1.27
C GLN A 159 -7.56 12.46 2.09
N ILE A 160 -7.57 12.26 3.41
CA ILE A 160 -6.45 12.64 4.31
C ILE A 160 -5.13 11.99 3.87
N PRO A 161 -5.03 10.67 3.60
CA PRO A 161 -3.83 10.07 3.00
C PRO A 161 -3.36 10.75 1.71
N ALA A 162 -4.28 11.14 0.82
CA ALA A 162 -3.91 11.81 -0.43
C ALA A 162 -3.38 13.22 -0.19
N ASP A 163 -3.97 13.97 0.74
CA ASP A 163 -3.51 15.29 1.15
C ASP A 163 -2.12 15.21 1.78
N ILE A 164 -1.90 14.27 2.71
CA ILE A 164 -0.58 14.02 3.30
C ILE A 164 0.44 13.75 2.18
N MET A 165 0.14 12.87 1.23
CA MET A 165 1.02 12.56 0.11
C MET A 165 1.32 13.78 -0.75
N ALA A 166 0.36 14.67 -0.97
CA ALA A 166 0.57 15.92 -1.71
C ALA A 166 1.63 16.80 -1.03
N HIS A 167 1.66 16.83 0.31
CA HIS A 167 2.74 17.48 1.05
C HIS A 167 4.07 16.72 0.90
N LEU A 168 4.07 15.37 1.03
CA LEU A 168 5.29 14.56 0.95
C LEU A 168 6.05 14.72 -0.38
N VAL A 169 5.38 15.04 -1.49
CA VAL A 169 6.02 15.30 -2.79
C VAL A 169 7.03 16.45 -2.70
N ASN A 170 6.78 17.41 -1.81
CA ASN A 170 7.61 18.61 -1.63
C ASN A 170 8.73 18.42 -0.58
N LEU A 171 8.76 17.31 0.13
CA LEU A 171 9.80 17.01 1.09
C LEU A 171 11.13 16.61 0.40
N PRO A 172 12.28 16.76 1.09
CA PRO A 172 13.60 16.38 0.56
C PRO A 172 13.62 14.95 0.04
N LYS A 173 14.25 14.73 -1.11
CA LYS A 173 14.41 13.40 -1.75
C LYS A 173 15.75 12.73 -1.42
N SER A 174 16.65 13.44 -0.76
CA SER A 174 17.93 12.94 -0.23
C SER A 174 18.01 13.26 1.27
N LYS A 175 18.75 12.43 2.00
CA LYS A 175 19.17 12.72 3.38
C LYS A 175 20.31 13.70 3.39
#